data_0c03b48bb0eb27440e441caee277eaac
#
_entry.id   0c03b48bb0eb27440e441caee277eaac
#
_cell.length_a   1.000
_cell.length_b   1.000
_cell.length_c   1.000
_cell.angle_alpha   90.00
_cell.angle_beta   90.00
_cell.angle_gamma   90.00
#
_symmetry.space_group_name_H-M   'P 1'
#
loop_
_entity.id
_entity.type
_entity.pdbx_description
1 polymer ?
#
loop_
_entity_poly.entity_id
_entity_poly.type
_entity_poly.pdbx_seq_one_letter_code
_entity_poly.pdbx_strand_id
1 'polypeptide(L)'
;MSDKQNVPVYYFMGLLESGKTSVIIDFLQNNQFGKAECNLIILGEEGEEEIDEELLEQSHAKIVTVEDVEELTTEFYQELQDKYHPSSILFEANGMWNAGDYMNIPLPKEWFDFQNIGMVNAETFEVYQKNMKDKFVDLFRYCELIIFNRCDHNTRQQDIRRNVRVVNRRANVIFESELPDFVEEEPELPFDVSKDMIDLDFDDYGAWYVDLQDHPENYDKKKMVFDGYICSAEKNRKVHYGVGRVGMACCAEDMMFLGIAGSGAAFHQLNAKENQRKWGQITGTVHCKQDANGEVVNLSFKVEDFKEKAKPEDTVVYFN
;
A
#
# COMPACT_ATOMS: atom_id res chain seq x y z
N MET A 1 34.09 3.99 0.53
CA MET A 1 32.74 4.54 0.72
C MET A 1 32.02 3.50 1.53
N SER A 2 31.77 3.75 2.81
CA SER A 2 31.03 2.82 3.66
C SER A 2 29.60 2.75 3.13
N ASP A 3 29.13 1.55 2.82
CA ASP A 3 27.73 1.30 2.55
C ASP A 3 26.92 1.85 3.76
N LYS A 4 26.12 2.86 3.53
CA LYS A 4 25.16 3.32 4.53
C LYS A 4 24.15 2.18 4.66
N GLN A 5 24.26 1.42 5.76
CA GLN A 5 23.21 0.50 6.12
C GLN A 5 21.93 1.31 6.32
N ASN A 6 20.92 1.06 5.51
CA ASN A 6 19.59 1.62 5.70
C ASN A 6 18.85 0.70 6.67
N VAL A 7 18.46 1.22 7.83
CA VAL A 7 17.78 0.50 8.90
C VAL A 7 16.26 0.70 8.72
N PRO A 8 15.52 -0.33 8.32
CA PRO A 8 14.06 -0.23 8.17
C PRO A 8 13.39 -0.13 9.53
N VAL A 9 12.39 0.75 9.62
CA VAL A 9 11.49 0.89 10.77
C VAL A 9 10.13 0.34 10.37
N TYR A 10 9.65 -0.65 11.14
CA TYR A 10 8.31 -1.22 11.03
C TYR A 10 7.50 -0.72 12.21
N TYR A 11 6.40 -0.02 11.94
CA TYR A 11 5.49 0.44 12.99
C TYR A 11 4.30 -0.51 13.10
N PHE A 12 4.07 -1.03 14.30
CA PHE A 12 2.91 -1.85 14.66
C PHE A 12 1.96 -1.02 15.49
N MET A 13 0.81 -0.70 14.93
CA MET A 13 -0.21 0.18 15.49
C MET A 13 -1.48 -0.61 15.78
N GLY A 14 -2.23 -0.20 16.77
CA GLY A 14 -3.49 -0.85 17.13
C GLY A 14 -3.79 -0.70 18.61
N LEU A 15 -5.04 -0.91 19.00
CA LEU A 15 -5.43 -0.87 20.40
C LEU A 15 -4.76 -2.00 21.21
N LEU A 16 -4.79 -1.89 22.53
CA LEU A 16 -4.32 -2.96 23.40
C LEU A 16 -4.99 -4.30 23.02
N GLU A 17 -4.24 -5.39 23.07
CA GLU A 17 -4.69 -6.75 22.72
C GLU A 17 -5.16 -6.94 21.26
N SER A 18 -4.78 -6.03 20.37
CA SER A 18 -5.07 -6.20 18.94
C SER A 18 -4.17 -7.22 18.22
N GLY A 19 -3.16 -7.77 18.90
CA GLY A 19 -2.23 -8.77 18.35
C GLY A 19 -0.94 -8.21 17.78
N LYS A 20 -0.53 -6.99 18.15
CA LYS A 20 0.74 -6.39 17.70
C LYS A 20 1.94 -7.23 18.09
N THR A 21 2.04 -7.60 19.39
CA THR A 21 3.13 -8.42 19.92
C THR A 21 3.20 -9.77 19.25
N SER A 22 2.04 -10.43 19.00
CA SER A 22 1.97 -11.71 18.28
C SER A 22 2.60 -11.64 16.90
N VAL A 23 2.29 -10.59 16.12
CA VAL A 23 2.89 -10.40 14.79
C VAL A 23 4.39 -10.11 14.87
N ILE A 24 4.85 -9.36 15.87
CA ILE A 24 6.29 -9.17 16.11
C ILE A 24 6.97 -10.52 16.41
N ILE A 25 6.36 -11.36 17.24
CA ILE A 25 6.85 -12.71 17.53
C ILE A 25 6.93 -13.55 16.25
N ASP A 26 5.89 -13.55 15.44
CA ASP A 26 5.87 -14.26 14.15
C ASP A 26 6.98 -13.76 13.20
N PHE A 27 7.22 -12.48 13.15
CA PHE A 27 8.29 -11.88 12.35
C PHE A 27 9.67 -12.35 12.82
N LEU A 28 9.89 -12.41 14.13
CA LEU A 28 11.14 -12.89 14.71
C LEU A 28 11.33 -14.40 14.47
N GLN A 29 10.29 -15.22 14.66
CA GLN A 29 10.32 -16.67 14.47
C GLN A 29 10.59 -17.07 13.02
N ASN A 30 9.97 -16.38 12.08
CA ASN A 30 10.12 -16.67 10.66
C ASN A 30 11.41 -16.10 10.05
N ASN A 31 12.25 -15.48 10.88
CA ASN A 31 13.54 -14.90 10.47
C ASN A 31 13.44 -14.01 9.21
N GLN A 32 12.35 -13.23 9.15
CA GLN A 32 12.08 -12.37 7.99
C GLN A 32 13.12 -11.27 7.79
N PHE A 33 13.91 -10.96 8.83
CA PHE A 33 15.00 -9.99 8.79
C PHE A 33 16.34 -10.59 8.36
N GLY A 34 16.37 -11.85 7.95
CA GLY A 34 17.56 -12.54 7.49
C GLY A 34 18.64 -12.70 8.59
N LYS A 35 19.88 -12.45 8.23
CA LYS A 35 21.01 -12.48 9.20
C LYS A 35 21.19 -11.12 9.88
N ALA A 36 20.13 -10.57 10.47
CA ALA A 36 20.20 -9.33 11.21
C ALA A 36 21.21 -9.47 12.38
N GLU A 37 22.11 -8.51 12.51
CA GLU A 37 23.06 -8.50 13.63
C GLU A 37 22.41 -8.03 14.92
N CYS A 38 21.37 -7.19 14.83
CA CYS A 38 20.57 -6.71 15.94
C CYS A 38 19.19 -6.26 15.45
N ASN A 39 18.13 -6.88 15.95
CA ASN A 39 16.75 -6.39 15.82
C ASN A 39 16.41 -5.57 17.08
N LEU A 40 16.08 -4.30 16.94
CA LEU A 40 15.70 -3.48 18.08
C LEU A 40 14.17 -3.36 18.15
N ILE A 41 13.61 -3.79 19.27
CA ILE A 41 12.17 -3.69 19.55
C ILE A 41 11.96 -2.52 20.49
N ILE A 42 11.13 -1.56 20.07
CA ILE A 42 10.69 -0.44 20.90
C ILE A 42 9.24 -0.73 21.30
N LEU A 43 9.00 -0.96 22.61
CA LEU A 43 7.67 -1.24 23.14
C LEU A 43 7.08 0.00 23.81
N GLY A 44 5.94 0.49 23.31
CA GLY A 44 5.19 1.58 23.88
C GLY A 44 4.10 1.16 24.87
N GLU A 45 3.82 -0.15 24.98
CA GLU A 45 2.89 -0.68 25.99
C GLU A 45 3.27 -2.12 26.37
N GLU A 46 2.89 -2.51 27.59
CA GLU A 46 2.99 -3.89 28.05
C GLU A 46 1.64 -4.57 27.87
N GLY A 47 1.60 -5.62 27.03
CA GLY A 47 0.44 -6.49 26.81
C GLY A 47 0.48 -7.73 27.70
N GLU A 48 -0.52 -8.62 27.54
CA GLU A 48 -0.52 -9.92 28.22
C GLU A 48 0.51 -10.89 27.61
N GLU A 49 0.86 -10.70 26.34
CA GLU A 49 1.82 -11.54 25.62
C GLU A 49 3.23 -11.01 25.76
N GLU A 50 4.12 -11.84 26.30
CA GLU A 50 5.54 -11.52 26.47
C GLU A 50 6.39 -12.21 25.39
N ILE A 51 7.43 -11.55 24.93
CA ILE A 51 8.38 -12.15 23.98
C ILE A 51 9.38 -13.01 24.79
N ASP A 52 9.44 -14.31 24.49
CA ASP A 52 10.29 -15.27 25.16
C ASP A 52 11.78 -14.87 25.05
N GLU A 53 12.53 -14.99 26.17
CA GLU A 53 13.96 -14.72 26.20
C GLU A 53 14.75 -15.58 25.21
N GLU A 54 14.36 -16.85 25.00
CA GLU A 54 14.99 -17.73 24.03
C GLU A 54 14.83 -17.20 22.59
N LEU A 55 13.63 -16.68 22.25
CA LEU A 55 13.36 -16.08 20.97
C LEU A 55 14.17 -14.79 20.76
N LEU A 56 14.29 -13.96 21.80
CA LEU A 56 15.11 -12.75 21.76
C LEU A 56 16.58 -13.08 21.48
N GLU A 57 17.11 -14.12 22.12
CA GLU A 57 18.50 -14.57 21.87
C GLU A 57 18.67 -15.11 20.46
N GLN A 58 17.76 -15.97 19.99
CA GLN A 58 17.82 -16.58 18.66
C GLN A 58 17.72 -15.56 17.53
N SER A 59 16.89 -14.54 17.72
CA SER A 59 16.66 -13.47 16.73
C SER A 59 17.61 -12.28 16.89
N HIS A 60 18.55 -12.33 17.83
CA HIS A 60 19.43 -11.20 18.19
C HIS A 60 18.64 -9.93 18.52
N ALA A 61 17.46 -10.08 19.11
CA ALA A 61 16.60 -8.96 19.43
C ALA A 61 16.94 -8.32 20.80
N LYS A 62 16.71 -7.02 20.88
CA LYS A 62 16.83 -6.23 22.12
C LYS A 62 15.57 -5.41 22.30
N ILE A 63 15.06 -5.37 23.54
CA ILE A 63 13.85 -4.61 23.88
C ILE A 63 14.24 -3.32 24.60
N VAL A 64 13.57 -2.24 24.22
CA VAL A 64 13.57 -0.95 24.91
C VAL A 64 12.12 -0.55 25.13
N THR A 65 11.72 -0.36 26.37
CA THR A 65 10.36 0.08 26.72
C THR A 65 10.32 1.59 26.84
N VAL A 66 9.23 2.18 26.36
CA VAL A 66 8.93 3.61 26.42
C VAL A 66 7.56 3.78 27.08
N GLU A 67 7.51 4.51 28.18
CA GLU A 67 6.26 4.67 28.96
C GLU A 67 5.38 5.81 28.41
N ASP A 68 6.01 6.92 28.04
CA ASP A 68 5.33 8.11 27.56
C ASP A 68 5.79 8.49 26.14
N VAL A 69 4.85 8.95 25.30
CA VAL A 69 5.16 9.36 23.92
C VAL A 69 6.14 10.54 23.86
N GLU A 70 6.18 11.38 24.90
CA GLU A 70 7.08 12.51 25.03
C GLU A 70 8.55 12.09 25.19
N GLU A 71 8.84 10.85 25.56
CA GLU A 71 10.20 10.31 25.60
C GLU A 71 10.77 10.09 24.19
N LEU A 72 9.90 9.91 23.22
CA LEU A 72 10.29 9.72 21.81
C LEU A 72 10.75 11.06 21.23
N THR A 73 12.04 11.18 21.05
CA THR A 73 12.68 12.36 20.47
C THR A 73 13.74 11.95 19.45
N THR A 74 14.17 12.88 18.60
CA THR A 74 15.27 12.61 17.66
C THR A 74 16.55 12.20 18.40
N GLU A 75 16.80 12.81 19.57
CA GLU A 75 17.95 12.49 20.43
C GLU A 75 17.85 11.07 20.97
N PHE A 76 16.66 10.66 21.44
CA PHE A 76 16.41 9.29 21.91
C PHE A 76 16.68 8.26 20.80
N TYR A 77 16.15 8.47 19.60
CA TYR A 77 16.41 7.57 18.48
C TYR A 77 17.89 7.53 18.09
N GLN A 78 18.60 8.67 18.17
CA GLN A 78 20.05 8.71 17.91
C GLN A 78 20.84 7.95 18.98
N GLU A 79 20.46 8.05 20.24
CA GLU A 79 21.07 7.26 21.34
C GLU A 79 20.88 5.75 21.12
N LEU A 80 19.69 5.34 20.67
CA LEU A 80 19.43 3.93 20.33
C LEU A 80 20.29 3.47 19.16
N GLN A 81 20.43 4.28 18.12
CA GLN A 81 21.30 4.01 16.97
C GLN A 81 22.75 3.83 17.42
N ASP A 82 23.25 4.75 18.24
CA ASP A 82 24.66 4.75 18.70
C ASP A 82 24.96 3.61 19.66
N LYS A 83 23.98 3.18 20.45
CA LYS A 83 24.15 2.12 21.46
C LYS A 83 24.02 0.73 20.88
N TYR A 84 23.03 0.51 20.01
CA TYR A 84 22.66 -0.83 19.57
C TYR A 84 23.08 -1.14 18.13
N HIS A 85 23.37 -0.12 17.30
CA HIS A 85 23.65 -0.28 15.87
C HIS A 85 22.68 -1.24 15.17
N PRO A 86 21.37 -1.01 15.28
CA PRO A 86 20.36 -1.97 14.84
C PRO A 86 20.40 -2.20 13.34
N SER A 87 20.00 -3.41 12.94
CA SER A 87 19.79 -3.77 11.53
C SER A 87 18.34 -3.56 11.11
N SER A 88 17.41 -3.58 12.07
CA SER A 88 15.98 -3.27 11.88
C SER A 88 15.37 -2.76 13.19
N ILE A 89 14.28 -2.01 13.07
CA ILE A 89 13.49 -1.49 14.19
C ILE A 89 12.07 -2.04 14.09
N LEU A 90 11.59 -2.64 15.18
CA LEU A 90 10.22 -3.09 15.35
C LEU A 90 9.60 -2.21 16.43
N PHE A 91 8.77 -1.25 16.03
CA PHE A 91 8.17 -0.29 16.92
C PHE A 91 6.72 -0.67 17.23
N GLU A 92 6.45 -1.15 18.43
CA GLU A 92 5.11 -1.39 18.91
C GLU A 92 4.57 -0.13 19.59
N ALA A 93 3.65 0.56 18.94
CA ALA A 93 3.06 1.78 19.48
C ALA A 93 2.01 1.45 20.54
N ASN A 94 1.96 2.28 21.59
CA ASN A 94 0.83 2.26 22.54
C ASN A 94 -0.46 2.65 21.82
N GLY A 95 -1.50 1.82 21.96
CA GLY A 95 -2.78 2.01 21.28
C GLY A 95 -3.53 3.30 21.64
N MET A 96 -3.14 3.95 22.72
CA MET A 96 -3.73 5.22 23.16
C MET A 96 -2.97 6.45 22.65
N TRP A 97 -1.75 6.29 22.13
CA TRP A 97 -1.03 7.40 21.51
C TRP A 97 -1.68 7.81 20.17
N ASN A 98 -1.48 9.05 19.75
CA ASN A 98 -1.85 9.45 18.39
C ASN A 98 -0.65 9.19 17.46
N ALA A 99 -0.90 8.60 16.32
CA ALA A 99 0.17 8.23 15.39
C ALA A 99 1.02 9.44 14.96
N GLY A 100 0.39 10.60 14.78
CA GLY A 100 1.10 11.84 14.45
C GLY A 100 2.14 12.29 15.48
N ASP A 101 2.00 11.89 16.76
CA ASP A 101 2.90 12.32 17.83
C ASP A 101 4.27 11.62 17.74
N TYR A 102 4.33 10.39 17.22
CA TYR A 102 5.60 9.66 17.06
C TYR A 102 6.06 9.51 15.61
N MET A 103 5.14 9.46 14.63
CA MET A 103 5.51 9.31 13.22
C MET A 103 6.13 10.55 12.59
N ASN A 104 5.88 11.75 13.19
CA ASN A 104 6.47 13.00 12.69
C ASN A 104 7.84 13.31 13.31
N ILE A 105 8.36 12.47 14.19
CA ILE A 105 9.68 12.67 14.81
C ILE A 105 10.76 12.33 13.78
N PRO A 106 11.72 13.23 13.52
CA PRO A 106 12.78 12.96 12.57
C PRO A 106 13.62 11.74 13.00
N LEU A 107 13.74 10.78 12.11
CA LEU A 107 14.55 9.59 12.33
C LEU A 107 16.04 9.87 12.13
N PRO A 108 16.94 9.07 12.77
CA PRO A 108 18.37 9.04 12.43
C PRO A 108 18.59 8.83 10.93
N LYS A 109 19.71 9.30 10.40
CA LYS A 109 20.00 9.23 8.95
C LYS A 109 20.12 7.81 8.40
N GLU A 110 20.38 6.86 9.27
CA GLU A 110 20.48 5.44 8.97
C GLU A 110 19.11 4.76 8.90
N TRP A 111 18.09 5.34 9.56
CA TRP A 111 16.75 4.79 9.67
C TRP A 111 15.84 5.35 8.59
N PHE A 112 14.88 4.55 8.15
CA PHE A 112 13.80 5.00 7.26
C PHE A 112 12.51 4.27 7.60
N ASP A 113 11.40 4.98 7.48
CA ASP A 113 10.07 4.41 7.59
C ASP A 113 9.87 3.42 6.42
N PHE A 114 9.69 2.15 6.77
CA PHE A 114 9.60 1.08 5.77
C PHE A 114 8.15 0.61 5.62
N GLN A 115 7.46 0.31 6.72
CA GLN A 115 6.09 -0.18 6.68
C GLN A 115 5.31 0.13 7.96
N ASN A 116 4.07 0.58 7.78
CA ASN A 116 3.14 0.94 8.84
C ASN A 116 2.01 -0.08 8.86
N ILE A 117 1.99 -0.93 9.88
CA ILE A 117 1.08 -2.07 10.01
C ILE A 117 0.06 -1.78 11.11
N GLY A 118 -1.21 -1.80 10.76
CA GLY A 118 -2.33 -1.66 11.69
C GLY A 118 -2.90 -3.02 12.08
N MET A 119 -2.98 -3.29 13.37
CA MET A 119 -3.58 -4.51 13.92
C MET A 119 -4.94 -4.21 14.52
N VAL A 120 -5.97 -4.95 14.11
CA VAL A 120 -7.35 -4.75 14.57
C VAL A 120 -7.97 -6.10 14.91
N ASN A 121 -8.43 -6.23 16.15
CA ASN A 121 -9.23 -7.39 16.55
C ASN A 121 -10.66 -7.25 15.99
N ALA A 122 -11.04 -8.12 15.06
CA ALA A 122 -12.34 -8.08 14.37
C ALA A 122 -13.52 -8.32 15.33
N GLU A 123 -13.35 -9.13 16.37
CA GLU A 123 -14.41 -9.42 17.35
C GLU A 123 -14.85 -8.18 18.13
N THR A 124 -13.92 -7.27 18.41
CA THR A 124 -14.17 -6.06 19.21
C THR A 124 -14.32 -4.80 18.37
N PHE A 125 -14.00 -4.88 17.08
CA PHE A 125 -13.93 -3.72 16.18
C PHE A 125 -15.19 -2.88 16.17
N GLU A 126 -16.38 -3.48 15.99
CA GLU A 126 -17.64 -2.73 15.92
C GLU A 126 -17.95 -1.93 17.20
N VAL A 127 -17.62 -2.51 18.35
CA VAL A 127 -17.85 -1.86 19.65
C VAL A 127 -16.87 -0.71 19.84
N TYR A 128 -15.59 -0.94 19.57
CA TYR A 128 -14.56 0.07 19.75
C TYR A 128 -14.66 1.18 18.69
N GLN A 129 -14.99 0.85 17.43
CA GLN A 129 -15.20 1.85 16.39
C GLN A 129 -16.30 2.86 16.76
N LYS A 130 -17.38 2.42 17.44
CA LYS A 130 -18.46 3.31 17.89
C LYS A 130 -18.03 4.25 19.02
N ASN A 131 -17.14 3.79 19.90
CA ASN A 131 -16.75 4.51 21.11
C ASN A 131 -15.43 5.27 20.99
N MET A 132 -14.54 4.83 20.10
CA MET A 132 -13.17 5.32 19.91
C MET A 132 -12.87 5.58 18.43
N LYS A 133 -13.84 6.16 17.73
CA LYS A 133 -13.76 6.36 16.27
C LYS A 133 -12.48 7.09 15.84
N ASP A 134 -12.07 8.08 16.62
CA ASP A 134 -10.90 8.91 16.31
C ASP A 134 -9.62 8.09 16.27
N LYS A 135 -9.49 7.07 17.14
CA LYS A 135 -8.33 6.16 17.15
C LYS A 135 -8.26 5.31 15.89
N PHE A 136 -9.40 4.80 15.40
CA PHE A 136 -9.42 4.05 14.14
C PHE A 136 -9.18 4.93 12.93
N VAL A 137 -9.69 6.16 12.93
CA VAL A 137 -9.40 7.12 11.85
C VAL A 137 -7.90 7.45 11.82
N ASP A 138 -7.30 7.63 12.98
CA ASP A 138 -5.86 7.87 13.09
C ASP A 138 -5.06 6.66 12.59
N LEU A 139 -5.35 5.46 13.11
CA LEU A 139 -4.74 4.21 12.68
C LEU A 139 -4.86 4.02 11.16
N PHE A 140 -6.06 4.09 10.60
CA PHE A 140 -6.28 3.87 9.17
C PHE A 140 -5.54 4.90 8.29
N ARG A 141 -5.38 6.13 8.77
CA ARG A 141 -4.69 7.20 8.03
C ARG A 141 -3.22 6.91 7.81
N TYR A 142 -2.56 6.32 8.79
CA TYR A 142 -1.10 6.14 8.78
C TYR A 142 -0.67 4.75 8.33
N CYS A 143 -1.55 3.74 8.39
CA CYS A 143 -1.18 2.37 8.02
C CYS A 143 -1.31 2.13 6.51
N GLU A 144 -0.32 1.45 5.96
CA GLU A 144 -0.29 0.95 4.59
C GLU A 144 -0.87 -0.47 4.50
N LEU A 145 -0.68 -1.25 5.56
CA LEU A 145 -1.24 -2.58 5.74
C LEU A 145 -2.10 -2.60 7.01
N ILE A 146 -3.33 -3.08 6.91
CA ILE A 146 -4.23 -3.21 8.05
C ILE A 146 -4.71 -4.66 8.13
N ILE A 147 -4.35 -5.33 9.22
CA ILE A 147 -4.69 -6.73 9.45
C ILE A 147 -5.83 -6.79 10.46
N PHE A 148 -6.98 -7.29 10.02
CA PHE A 148 -8.09 -7.67 10.88
C PHE A 148 -7.93 -9.13 11.24
N ASN A 149 -7.50 -9.42 12.45
CA ASN A 149 -7.37 -10.78 12.95
C ASN A 149 -8.62 -11.25 13.70
N ARG A 150 -8.65 -12.52 14.08
CA ARG A 150 -9.77 -13.17 14.80
C ARG A 150 -11.10 -12.99 14.06
N CYS A 151 -11.04 -13.02 12.73
CA CYS A 151 -12.23 -12.94 11.89
C CYS A 151 -13.06 -14.23 11.98
N ASP A 152 -14.37 -14.09 11.84
CA ASP A 152 -15.31 -15.20 11.75
C ASP A 152 -16.22 -15.05 10.52
N HIS A 153 -17.16 -15.99 10.32
CA HIS A 153 -18.12 -15.97 9.21
C HIS A 153 -19.10 -14.78 9.24
N ASN A 154 -19.19 -14.05 10.36
CA ASN A 154 -20.04 -12.88 10.50
C ASN A 154 -19.25 -11.57 10.25
N THR A 155 -17.93 -11.68 10.10
CA THR A 155 -17.08 -10.51 9.84
C THR A 155 -17.48 -9.86 8.52
N ARG A 156 -17.97 -8.62 8.58
CA ARG A 156 -18.45 -7.88 7.41
C ARG A 156 -17.29 -7.26 6.65
N GLN A 157 -16.55 -8.09 5.92
CA GLN A 157 -15.30 -7.73 5.27
C GLN A 157 -15.44 -6.53 4.32
N GLN A 158 -16.47 -6.50 3.46
CA GLN A 158 -16.67 -5.40 2.51
C GLN A 158 -17.05 -4.08 3.21
N ASP A 159 -17.83 -4.13 4.30
CA ASP A 159 -18.14 -2.94 5.09
C ASP A 159 -16.89 -2.36 5.75
N ILE A 160 -16.02 -3.23 6.26
CA ILE A 160 -14.74 -2.87 6.85
C ILE A 160 -13.83 -2.23 5.78
N ARG A 161 -13.67 -2.87 4.62
CA ARG A 161 -12.90 -2.32 3.50
C ARG A 161 -13.40 -0.94 3.07
N ARG A 162 -14.71 -0.76 2.98
CA ARG A 162 -15.32 0.55 2.69
C ARG A 162 -15.01 1.60 3.76
N ASN A 163 -15.08 1.24 5.04
CA ASN A 163 -14.75 2.14 6.15
C ASN A 163 -13.29 2.58 6.12
N VAL A 164 -12.37 1.65 5.93
CA VAL A 164 -10.94 1.95 5.77
C VAL A 164 -10.72 2.87 4.57
N ARG A 165 -11.34 2.56 3.43
CA ARG A 165 -11.18 3.29 2.18
C ARG A 165 -11.65 4.75 2.24
N VAL A 166 -12.66 5.06 3.07
CA VAL A 166 -13.10 6.45 3.31
C VAL A 166 -11.97 7.28 3.90
N VAL A 167 -11.10 6.68 4.71
CA VAL A 167 -9.97 7.35 5.38
C VAL A 167 -8.69 7.25 4.57
N ASN A 168 -8.39 6.04 4.07
CA ASN A 168 -7.15 5.73 3.35
C ASN A 168 -7.45 4.76 2.19
N ARG A 169 -7.46 5.30 0.97
CA ARG A 169 -7.74 4.51 -0.24
C ARG A 169 -6.58 3.59 -0.65
N ARG A 170 -5.39 3.82 -0.11
CA ARG A 170 -4.17 3.09 -0.46
C ARG A 170 -3.86 1.96 0.50
N ALA A 171 -4.53 1.92 1.65
CA ALA A 171 -4.31 0.87 2.63
C ALA A 171 -4.75 -0.49 2.08
N ASN A 172 -3.86 -1.47 2.17
CA ASN A 172 -4.20 -2.87 1.96
C ASN A 172 -4.87 -3.43 3.22
N VAL A 173 -5.99 -4.14 3.06
CA VAL A 173 -6.74 -4.71 4.19
C VAL A 173 -6.78 -6.23 4.04
N ILE A 174 -6.23 -6.93 5.02
CA ILE A 174 -6.18 -8.38 5.11
C ILE A 174 -7.07 -8.86 6.26
N PHE A 175 -7.72 -10.01 6.08
CA PHE A 175 -8.54 -10.65 7.11
C PHE A 175 -7.96 -12.02 7.45
N GLU A 176 -7.62 -12.20 8.72
CA GLU A 176 -7.06 -13.44 9.24
C GLU A 176 -8.04 -14.13 10.20
N SER A 177 -8.11 -15.45 10.12
CA SER A 177 -8.97 -16.27 10.94
C SER A 177 -8.29 -17.60 11.28
N GLU A 178 -8.54 -18.10 12.48
CA GLU A 178 -8.17 -19.47 12.89
C GLU A 178 -9.16 -20.53 12.39
N LEU A 179 -10.30 -20.11 11.84
CA LEU A 179 -11.32 -21.01 11.33
C LEU A 179 -10.88 -21.63 10.00
N PRO A 180 -10.83 -22.96 9.86
CA PRO A 180 -10.28 -23.62 8.67
C PRO A 180 -11.12 -23.43 7.39
N ASP A 181 -12.37 -23.04 7.54
CA ASP A 181 -13.32 -22.79 6.46
C ASP A 181 -13.62 -21.28 6.26
N PHE A 182 -12.85 -20.41 6.91
CA PHE A 182 -12.93 -18.97 6.65
C PHE A 182 -12.40 -18.67 5.25
N VAL A 183 -13.12 -17.81 4.54
CA VAL A 183 -12.73 -17.35 3.22
C VAL A 183 -12.64 -15.83 3.25
N GLU A 184 -11.48 -15.31 2.87
CA GLU A 184 -11.34 -13.89 2.63
C GLU A 184 -12.07 -13.53 1.33
N GLU A 185 -13.01 -12.58 1.42
CA GLU A 185 -13.76 -12.11 0.27
C GLU A 185 -12.88 -11.26 -0.64
N GLU A 186 -13.00 -11.45 -1.94
CA GLU A 186 -12.35 -10.60 -2.94
C GLU A 186 -12.80 -9.13 -2.75
N PRO A 187 -11.89 -8.16 -2.80
CA PRO A 187 -12.24 -6.76 -2.68
C PRO A 187 -13.21 -6.34 -3.79
N GLU A 188 -14.31 -5.69 -3.42
CA GLU A 188 -15.17 -5.04 -4.42
C GLU A 188 -14.41 -3.91 -5.14
N LEU A 189 -14.59 -3.84 -6.45
CA LEU A 189 -14.03 -2.74 -7.23
C LEU A 189 -14.54 -1.39 -6.71
N PRO A 190 -13.66 -0.38 -6.61
CA PRO A 190 -14.03 0.94 -6.09
C PRO A 190 -14.96 1.75 -6.98
N PHE A 191 -15.22 1.24 -8.17
CA PHE A 191 -16.07 1.87 -9.19
C PHE A 191 -17.04 0.83 -9.77
N ASP A 192 -18.12 1.32 -10.36
CA ASP A 192 -19.18 0.48 -10.91
C ASP A 192 -18.87 0.11 -12.37
N VAL A 193 -18.43 -1.14 -12.57
CA VAL A 193 -18.11 -1.71 -13.89
C VAL A 193 -19.35 -1.86 -14.77
N SER A 194 -20.58 -1.86 -14.24
CA SER A 194 -21.79 -2.00 -15.05
C SER A 194 -22.11 -0.75 -15.89
N LYS A 195 -21.54 0.40 -15.54
CA LYS A 195 -21.76 1.66 -16.26
C LYS A 195 -21.12 1.68 -17.62
N ASP A 196 -21.78 2.33 -18.59
CA ASP A 196 -21.21 2.57 -19.94
C ASP A 196 -20.05 3.56 -19.91
N MET A 197 -20.01 4.45 -18.91
CA MET A 197 -18.95 5.41 -18.68
C MET A 197 -18.46 5.31 -17.24
N ILE A 198 -17.17 5.04 -17.08
CA ILE A 198 -16.50 4.90 -15.80
C ILE A 198 -15.55 6.10 -15.65
N ASP A 199 -15.79 6.91 -14.62
CA ASP A 199 -14.91 8.01 -14.21
C ASP A 199 -14.09 7.51 -13.03
N LEU A 200 -12.79 7.29 -13.26
CA LEU A 200 -11.90 6.75 -12.25
C LEU A 200 -11.36 7.87 -11.36
N ASP A 201 -11.54 7.71 -10.08
CA ASP A 201 -10.81 8.48 -9.10
C ASP A 201 -9.29 8.25 -9.23
N PHE A 202 -8.51 9.22 -8.80
CA PHE A 202 -7.07 9.19 -8.96
C PHE A 202 -6.42 7.94 -8.34
N ASP A 203 -6.88 7.53 -7.17
CA ASP A 203 -6.31 6.39 -6.43
C ASP A 203 -6.86 5.03 -6.90
N ASP A 204 -7.89 5.01 -7.74
CA ASP A 204 -8.53 3.78 -8.22
C ASP A 204 -7.89 3.21 -9.50
N TYR A 205 -6.92 3.93 -10.08
CA TYR A 205 -6.26 3.51 -11.33
C TYR A 205 -5.59 2.14 -11.22
N GLY A 206 -4.95 1.83 -10.10
CA GLY A 206 -4.29 0.54 -9.87
C GLY A 206 -5.28 -0.61 -9.89
N ALA A 207 -6.36 -0.49 -9.14
CA ALA A 207 -7.43 -1.50 -9.09
C ALA A 207 -8.06 -1.72 -10.49
N TRP A 208 -8.33 -0.62 -11.21
CA TRP A 208 -8.82 -0.71 -12.59
C TRP A 208 -7.83 -1.41 -13.52
N TYR A 209 -6.54 -1.09 -13.43
CA TYR A 209 -5.54 -1.67 -14.32
C TYR A 209 -5.39 -3.17 -14.13
N VAL A 210 -5.41 -3.64 -12.88
CA VAL A 210 -5.36 -5.07 -12.55
C VAL A 210 -6.61 -5.78 -13.08
N ASP A 211 -7.81 -5.29 -12.72
CA ASP A 211 -9.06 -5.90 -13.17
C ASP A 211 -9.22 -5.88 -14.69
N LEU A 212 -8.72 -4.83 -15.36
CA LEU A 212 -8.67 -4.76 -16.83
C LEU A 212 -7.76 -5.85 -17.46
N GLN A 213 -6.70 -6.28 -16.77
CA GLN A 213 -5.84 -7.36 -17.26
C GLN A 213 -6.50 -8.73 -17.05
N ASP A 214 -7.20 -8.90 -15.92
CA ASP A 214 -7.81 -10.16 -15.52
C ASP A 214 -9.17 -10.37 -16.20
N HIS A 215 -9.96 -9.29 -16.36
CA HIS A 215 -11.32 -9.29 -16.89
C HIS A 215 -11.55 -8.24 -18.00
N PRO A 216 -10.74 -8.25 -19.08
CA PRO A 216 -10.80 -7.21 -20.12
C PRO A 216 -12.15 -7.13 -20.85
N GLU A 217 -12.92 -8.23 -20.88
CA GLU A 217 -14.26 -8.29 -21.46
C GLU A 217 -15.26 -7.36 -20.75
N ASN A 218 -15.07 -7.12 -19.45
CA ASN A 218 -15.92 -6.22 -18.69
C ASN A 218 -15.82 -4.77 -19.16
N TYR A 219 -14.75 -4.44 -19.89
CA TYR A 219 -14.44 -3.07 -20.31
C TYR A 219 -14.58 -2.84 -21.82
N ASP A 220 -14.85 -3.88 -22.61
CA ASP A 220 -14.97 -3.72 -24.08
C ASP A 220 -16.05 -2.69 -24.43
N LYS A 221 -15.67 -1.70 -25.22
CA LYS A 221 -16.50 -0.56 -25.67
C LYS A 221 -16.94 0.40 -24.57
N LYS A 222 -16.46 0.25 -23.33
CA LYS A 222 -16.77 1.20 -22.27
C LYS A 222 -15.94 2.46 -22.37
N LYS A 223 -16.59 3.57 -22.05
CA LYS A 223 -15.95 4.88 -21.93
C LYS A 223 -15.27 5.01 -20.59
N MET A 224 -14.02 5.48 -20.61
CA MET A 224 -13.24 5.71 -19.41
C MET A 224 -12.80 7.17 -19.36
N VAL A 225 -12.79 7.71 -18.13
CA VAL A 225 -12.17 9.01 -17.82
C VAL A 225 -11.19 8.79 -16.68
N PHE A 226 -9.94 9.22 -16.84
CA PHE A 226 -8.92 9.15 -15.80
C PHE A 226 -7.80 10.15 -16.04
N ASP A 227 -7.06 10.48 -14.99
CA ASP A 227 -5.85 11.28 -15.07
C ASP A 227 -4.64 10.37 -15.30
N GLY A 228 -3.84 10.65 -16.34
CA GLY A 228 -2.71 9.83 -16.71
C GLY A 228 -1.84 10.45 -17.80
N TYR A 229 -0.93 9.66 -18.32
CA TYR A 229 -0.05 10.06 -19.43
C TYR A 229 -0.61 9.56 -20.75
N ILE A 230 -0.57 10.42 -21.78
CA ILE A 230 -0.41 9.97 -23.16
C ILE A 230 1.08 9.94 -23.46
N CYS A 231 1.55 8.87 -24.08
CA CYS A 231 2.98 8.70 -24.37
C CYS A 231 3.24 8.16 -25.78
N SER A 232 4.43 8.47 -26.29
CA SER A 232 4.99 7.87 -27.50
C SER A 232 6.33 7.22 -27.20
N ALA A 233 6.61 6.09 -27.86
CA ALA A 233 7.90 5.43 -27.82
C ALA A 233 8.26 4.88 -29.19
N GLU A 234 9.52 5.06 -29.62
CA GLU A 234 10.03 4.43 -30.84
C GLU A 234 10.68 3.08 -30.49
N LYS A 235 10.17 2.00 -31.07
CA LYS A 235 10.74 0.67 -30.97
C LYS A 235 10.79 0.03 -32.36
N ASN A 236 11.95 -0.49 -32.76
CA ASN A 236 12.16 -1.14 -34.07
C ASN A 236 11.75 -0.23 -35.25
N ARG A 237 12.06 1.07 -35.21
CA ARG A 237 11.70 2.08 -36.21
C ARG A 237 10.18 2.26 -36.40
N LYS A 238 9.38 1.80 -35.44
CA LYS A 238 7.93 2.04 -35.39
C LYS A 238 7.59 2.84 -34.16
N VAL A 239 6.71 3.81 -34.32
CA VAL A 239 6.19 4.59 -33.20
C VAL A 239 5.02 3.85 -32.59
N HIS A 240 5.09 3.69 -31.27
CA HIS A 240 4.03 3.12 -30.45
C HIS A 240 3.46 4.22 -29.56
N TYR A 241 2.16 4.24 -29.43
CA TYR A 241 1.47 5.15 -28.52
C TYR A 241 0.84 4.37 -27.38
N GLY A 242 0.78 4.96 -26.20
CA GLY A 242 0.19 4.37 -25.02
C GLY A 242 -0.48 5.40 -24.14
N VAL A 243 -1.40 4.93 -23.35
CA VAL A 243 -2.03 5.67 -22.25
C VAL A 243 -1.80 4.93 -20.95
N GLY A 244 -1.56 5.65 -19.86
CA GLY A 244 -1.35 4.97 -18.58
C GLY A 244 -0.68 5.84 -17.53
N ARG A 245 -0.29 5.18 -16.45
CA ARG A 245 0.45 5.77 -15.32
C ARG A 245 1.71 4.99 -15.02
N VAL A 246 2.58 5.56 -14.21
CA VAL A 246 3.73 4.83 -13.67
C VAL A 246 3.29 4.16 -12.39
N GLY A 247 3.59 2.88 -12.24
CA GLY A 247 3.36 2.11 -11.02
C GLY A 247 4.67 1.64 -10.41
N MET A 248 4.63 1.37 -9.12
CA MET A 248 5.73 0.83 -8.33
C MET A 248 5.18 -0.32 -7.46
N ALA A 249 5.85 -1.48 -7.52
CA ALA A 249 5.45 -2.61 -6.72
C ALA A 249 6.10 -2.57 -5.31
N CYS A 250 7.42 -2.56 -5.21
CA CYS A 250 8.09 -2.59 -3.91
C CYS A 250 9.16 -1.50 -3.74
N CYS A 251 9.80 -1.04 -4.79
CA CYS A 251 10.85 -0.02 -4.70
C CYS A 251 11.04 0.77 -5.99
N ALA A 252 11.82 1.85 -5.92
CA ALA A 252 12.03 2.72 -7.07
C ALA A 252 12.70 2.03 -8.28
N GLU A 253 13.35 0.89 -8.10
CA GLU A 253 13.94 0.10 -9.18
C GLU A 253 12.89 -0.70 -9.96
N ASP A 254 11.72 -0.95 -9.36
CA ASP A 254 10.61 -1.71 -9.93
C ASP A 254 9.54 -0.83 -10.60
N MET A 255 9.87 0.45 -10.85
CA MET A 255 8.94 1.34 -11.53
C MET A 255 8.66 0.88 -12.95
N MET A 256 7.38 0.64 -13.26
CA MET A 256 6.91 0.24 -14.58
C MET A 256 5.80 1.14 -15.11
N PHE A 257 5.63 1.16 -16.42
CA PHE A 257 4.52 1.86 -17.03
C PHE A 257 3.30 0.94 -17.14
N LEU A 258 2.31 1.23 -16.32
CA LEU A 258 1.01 0.56 -16.31
C LEU A 258 0.15 1.19 -17.40
N GLY A 259 0.21 0.64 -18.59
CA GLY A 259 -0.45 1.25 -19.70
C GLY A 259 -0.91 0.26 -20.76
N ILE A 260 -1.79 0.72 -21.60
CA ILE A 260 -2.32 0.00 -22.74
C ILE A 260 -2.02 0.74 -24.05
N ALA A 261 -2.02 0.01 -25.15
CA ALA A 261 -1.78 0.57 -26.47
C ALA A 261 -2.82 1.66 -26.78
N GLY A 262 -2.36 2.84 -27.19
CA GLY A 262 -3.19 4.00 -27.45
C GLY A 262 -3.36 4.32 -28.93
N SER A 263 -4.52 4.88 -29.29
CA SER A 263 -4.82 5.42 -30.62
C SER A 263 -5.65 6.69 -30.51
N GLY A 264 -5.67 7.52 -31.54
CA GLY A 264 -6.49 8.73 -31.61
C GLY A 264 -5.70 9.98 -31.93
N ALA A 265 -6.41 11.08 -32.24
CA ALA A 265 -5.83 12.34 -32.68
C ALA A 265 -5.01 13.05 -31.57
N ALA A 266 -5.28 12.77 -30.30
CA ALA A 266 -4.57 13.35 -29.18
C ALA A 266 -3.05 13.09 -29.24
N PHE A 267 -2.63 11.99 -29.81
CA PHE A 267 -1.20 11.63 -29.96
C PHE A 267 -0.45 12.49 -30.97
N HIS A 268 -1.15 13.25 -31.86
CA HIS A 268 -0.50 14.19 -32.77
C HIS A 268 0.20 15.35 -32.07
N GLN A 269 -0.09 15.56 -30.78
CA GLN A 269 0.58 16.55 -29.94
C GLN A 269 1.97 16.07 -29.45
N LEU A 270 2.28 14.81 -29.63
CA LEU A 270 3.55 14.21 -29.20
C LEU A 270 4.54 14.20 -30.35
N ASN A 271 5.80 14.51 -30.06
CA ASN A 271 6.87 14.27 -31.00
C ASN A 271 7.19 12.75 -31.00
N ALA A 272 6.77 12.08 -32.05
CA ALA A 272 6.89 10.63 -32.17
C ALA A 272 8.32 10.09 -32.08
N LYS A 273 9.34 10.93 -32.33
CA LYS A 273 10.76 10.53 -32.31
C LYS A 273 11.44 10.73 -30.94
N GLU A 274 10.78 11.40 -30.02
CA GLU A 274 11.34 11.77 -28.72
C GLU A 274 10.52 11.14 -27.61
N ASN A 275 10.49 9.93 -27.34
CA ASN A 275 9.84 9.27 -26.17
C ASN A 275 9.11 10.24 -25.20
N GLN A 276 8.12 10.99 -25.72
CA GLN A 276 7.46 12.05 -24.98
C GLN A 276 6.31 11.52 -24.15
N ARG A 277 6.06 12.18 -23.01
CA ARG A 277 4.91 11.96 -22.14
C ARG A 277 4.26 13.30 -21.80
N LYS A 278 2.93 13.37 -21.90
CA LYS A 278 2.14 14.50 -21.43
C LYS A 278 1.12 14.02 -20.43
N TRP A 279 1.00 14.77 -19.33
CA TRP A 279 0.06 14.48 -18.25
C TRP A 279 -1.25 15.25 -18.46
N GLY A 280 -2.38 14.59 -18.21
CA GLY A 280 -3.69 15.23 -18.28
C GLY A 280 -4.83 14.27 -18.03
N GLN A 281 -6.04 14.80 -18.13
CA GLN A 281 -7.25 14.00 -18.13
C GLN A 281 -7.46 13.38 -19.52
N ILE A 282 -7.63 12.08 -19.52
CA ILE A 282 -7.81 11.24 -20.71
C ILE A 282 -9.25 10.76 -20.72
N THR A 283 -9.94 10.99 -21.82
CA THR A 283 -11.27 10.39 -22.09
C THR A 283 -11.18 9.55 -23.34
N GLY A 284 -11.69 8.33 -23.29
CA GLY A 284 -11.65 7.44 -24.44
C GLY A 284 -12.37 6.12 -24.21
N THR A 285 -12.22 5.21 -25.13
CA THR A 285 -12.93 3.93 -25.16
C THR A 285 -11.94 2.78 -25.17
N VAL A 286 -12.16 1.80 -24.29
CA VAL A 286 -11.44 0.52 -24.27
C VAL A 286 -11.95 -0.34 -25.44
N HIS A 287 -11.03 -0.99 -26.11
CA HIS A 287 -11.35 -1.99 -27.15
C HIS A 287 -10.59 -3.28 -26.83
N CYS A 288 -11.33 -4.34 -26.67
CA CYS A 288 -10.84 -5.68 -26.42
C CYS A 288 -11.14 -6.56 -27.65
N LYS A 289 -10.12 -7.15 -28.25
CA LYS A 289 -10.26 -8.08 -29.34
C LYS A 289 -9.93 -9.49 -28.87
N GLN A 290 -10.89 -10.37 -28.96
CA GLN A 290 -10.75 -11.79 -28.64
C GLN A 290 -10.50 -12.62 -29.91
N ASP A 291 -9.83 -13.76 -29.76
CA ASP A 291 -9.68 -14.76 -30.80
C ASP A 291 -10.90 -15.71 -30.84
N ALA A 292 -10.79 -16.76 -31.68
CA ALA A 292 -11.86 -17.74 -31.84
C ALA A 292 -12.09 -18.61 -30.57
N ASN A 293 -11.15 -18.63 -29.64
CA ASN A 293 -11.23 -19.36 -28.39
C ASN A 293 -11.72 -18.50 -27.23
N GLY A 294 -11.95 -17.18 -27.47
CA GLY A 294 -12.32 -16.22 -26.44
C GLY A 294 -11.12 -15.61 -25.69
N GLU A 295 -9.88 -15.93 -26.07
CA GLU A 295 -8.69 -15.32 -25.46
C GLU A 295 -8.46 -13.92 -26.02
N VAL A 296 -8.12 -12.97 -25.11
CA VAL A 296 -7.84 -11.59 -25.49
C VAL A 296 -6.49 -11.51 -26.20
N VAL A 297 -6.55 -11.22 -27.49
CA VAL A 297 -5.36 -11.08 -28.34
C VAL A 297 -4.89 -9.64 -28.51
N ASN A 298 -5.73 -8.67 -28.19
CA ASN A 298 -5.36 -7.26 -28.25
C ASN A 298 -6.25 -6.41 -27.33
N LEU A 299 -5.60 -5.62 -26.48
CA LEU A 299 -6.21 -4.63 -25.63
C LEU A 299 -5.71 -3.25 -26.06
N SER A 300 -6.61 -2.31 -26.35
CA SER A 300 -6.25 -0.97 -26.79
C SER A 300 -7.22 0.08 -26.28
N PHE A 301 -6.76 1.32 -26.25
CA PHE A 301 -7.52 2.48 -25.79
C PHE A 301 -7.58 3.53 -26.91
N LYS A 302 -8.78 3.88 -27.34
CA LYS A 302 -8.99 4.96 -28.30
C LYS A 302 -9.22 6.26 -27.54
N VAL A 303 -8.22 7.15 -27.53
CA VAL A 303 -8.35 8.47 -26.92
C VAL A 303 -9.26 9.36 -27.79
N GLU A 304 -10.36 9.80 -27.19
CA GLU A 304 -11.34 10.71 -27.82
C GLU A 304 -11.07 12.16 -27.44
N ASP A 305 -10.68 12.43 -26.18
CA ASP A 305 -10.32 13.75 -25.68
C ASP A 305 -9.13 13.68 -24.74
N PHE A 306 -8.30 14.70 -24.75
CA PHE A 306 -7.16 14.86 -23.86
C PHE A 306 -7.07 16.32 -23.42
N LYS A 307 -7.18 16.55 -22.12
CA LYS A 307 -7.03 17.86 -21.49
C LYS A 307 -5.76 17.89 -20.66
N GLU A 308 -4.75 18.58 -21.18
CA GLU A 308 -3.48 18.75 -20.44
C GLU A 308 -3.75 19.41 -19.08
N LYS A 309 -3.21 18.84 -18.00
CA LYS A 309 -3.31 19.32 -16.63
C LYS A 309 -1.92 19.50 -16.03
N ALA A 310 -1.83 20.33 -14.99
CA ALA A 310 -0.65 20.36 -14.15
C ALA A 310 -0.45 18.96 -13.53
N LYS A 311 0.78 18.44 -13.65
CA LYS A 311 1.12 17.15 -13.07
C LYS A 311 1.16 17.28 -11.54
N PRO A 312 0.45 16.44 -10.77
CA PRO A 312 0.62 16.35 -9.33
C PRO A 312 2.06 16.01 -8.93
N GLU A 313 2.42 16.31 -7.70
CA GLU A 313 3.75 16.00 -7.16
C GLU A 313 4.00 14.48 -7.16
N ASP A 314 3.01 13.71 -6.70
CA ASP A 314 3.01 12.25 -6.78
C ASP A 314 1.98 11.76 -7.82
N THR A 315 2.43 10.99 -8.79
CA THR A 315 1.60 10.36 -9.83
C THR A 315 1.82 8.85 -9.91
N VAL A 316 2.57 8.30 -8.98
CA VAL A 316 2.88 6.87 -8.93
C VAL A 316 1.66 6.10 -8.44
N VAL A 317 1.38 4.98 -9.06
CA VAL A 317 0.41 3.98 -8.60
C VAL A 317 1.17 2.98 -7.75
N TYR A 318 0.78 2.86 -6.50
CA TYR A 318 1.37 1.89 -5.60
C TYR A 318 0.50 0.63 -5.57
N PHE A 319 1.13 -0.54 -5.70
CA PHE A 319 0.51 -1.84 -5.48
C PHE A 319 1.02 -2.31 -4.12
N ASN A 320 0.18 -2.19 -3.12
CA ASN A 320 0.44 -2.70 -1.78
C ASN A 320 -0.26 -4.03 -1.61
#